data_73f59850321433dc44c5b2b24302ecba
#
_entry.id   73f59850321433dc44c5b2b24302ecba
#
_cell.length_a   1.000
_cell.length_b   1.000
_cell.length_c   1.000
_cell.angle_alpha   90.00
_cell.angle_beta   90.00
_cell.angle_gamma   90.00
#
_symmetry.space_group_name_H-M   'P 1'
#
loop_
_entity.id
_entity.type
_entity.pdbx_description
1 polymer ?
#
loop_
_entity_poly.entity_id
_entity_poly.type
_entity_poly.pdbx_seq_one_letter_code
_entity_poly.pdbx_strand_id
1 'polypeptide(L)'
;VARIAGEHIDNITLHHYAQADEDASRDDQYWLAVTAPSRIGDLIAMSRATIDAHAPGGKRIPISFDEWNVIHRHAKYPRVIANGDWSALEHQALFTTLGEQMGVAHQDYALVDGLYAALFFNVLLRNADHVTMANQAQLVNLFGLIETGPAGAYGTAEYHAFRLYVEQSGPTAVAVRVDSPTFEVRATGNLPARQGEPYLDVAATQDIERRKLWLHVVNRHPREEIAVRIDVGAGITEAVHHLLGGRGPWTRNSFTDPEAIAVSSTHLDWVGAGPLTFPACSASSLELTLAEP
;
A
#
# COMPACT_ATOMS: atom_id res chain seq x y z
N VAL A 1 -18.46 -7.92 -19.08
CA VAL A 1 -18.33 -6.47 -19.29
C VAL A 1 -17.51 -6.21 -20.54
N ALA A 2 -16.22 -6.55 -20.62
CA ALA A 2 -15.32 -6.21 -21.74
C ALA A 2 -15.90 -6.57 -23.14
N ARG A 3 -16.46 -7.78 -23.30
CA ARG A 3 -17.05 -8.25 -24.58
C ARG A 3 -18.30 -7.49 -25.01
N ILE A 4 -19.15 -7.04 -24.07
CA ILE A 4 -20.47 -6.45 -24.39
C ILE A 4 -20.40 -4.93 -24.41
N ALA A 5 -19.68 -4.33 -23.46
CA ALA A 5 -19.62 -2.88 -23.26
C ALA A 5 -18.27 -2.27 -23.65
N GLY A 6 -17.30 -3.07 -24.10
CA GLY A 6 -15.92 -2.63 -24.29
C GLY A 6 -15.75 -1.45 -25.26
N GLU A 7 -16.59 -1.33 -26.27
CA GLU A 7 -16.55 -0.18 -27.19
C GLU A 7 -16.94 1.15 -26.50
N HIS A 8 -17.73 1.08 -25.43
CA HIS A 8 -18.37 2.23 -24.78
C HIS A 8 -17.76 2.59 -23.44
N ILE A 9 -16.73 1.88 -22.97
CA ILE A 9 -16.08 2.10 -21.68
C ILE A 9 -14.60 2.44 -21.86
N ASP A 10 -14.08 3.33 -21.02
CA ASP A 10 -12.69 3.76 -21.04
C ASP A 10 -11.84 3.08 -19.95
N ASN A 11 -12.45 2.58 -18.90
CA ASN A 11 -11.82 1.84 -17.82
C ASN A 11 -12.71 0.70 -17.32
N ILE A 12 -12.08 -0.30 -16.70
CA ILE A 12 -12.74 -1.29 -15.85
C ILE A 12 -12.24 -1.09 -14.43
N THR A 13 -13.17 -0.95 -13.49
CA THR A 13 -12.85 -0.71 -12.10
C THR A 13 -12.78 -2.02 -11.31
N LEU A 14 -11.87 -2.04 -10.34
CA LEU A 14 -11.72 -3.11 -9.36
C LEU A 14 -11.71 -2.49 -7.96
N HIS A 15 -12.29 -3.20 -7.00
CA HIS A 15 -12.19 -2.89 -5.58
C HIS A 15 -11.34 -3.94 -4.87
N HIS A 16 -10.59 -3.53 -3.88
CA HIS A 16 -9.89 -4.47 -3.02
C HIS A 16 -9.84 -3.98 -1.57
N TYR A 17 -10.39 -4.80 -0.68
CA TYR A 17 -10.28 -4.62 0.75
C TYR A 17 -9.65 -5.85 1.39
N ALA A 18 -8.53 -5.66 2.10
CA ALA A 18 -7.98 -6.70 2.96
C ALA A 18 -8.78 -6.73 4.27
N GLN A 19 -9.31 -7.90 4.64
CA GLN A 19 -10.16 -8.04 5.81
C GLN A 19 -9.68 -9.20 6.68
N ALA A 20 -9.35 -8.91 7.94
CA ALA A 20 -9.08 -9.93 8.94
C ALA A 20 -10.38 -10.51 9.50
N ASP A 21 -10.31 -11.72 10.06
CA ASP A 21 -11.40 -12.28 10.85
C ASP A 21 -11.55 -11.50 12.18
N GLU A 22 -12.74 -11.56 12.79
CA GLU A 22 -13.06 -10.81 14.02
C GLU A 22 -12.16 -11.21 15.21
N ASP A 23 -11.74 -12.48 15.26
CA ASP A 23 -10.90 -13.07 16.28
C ASP A 23 -9.43 -13.23 15.86
N ALA A 24 -9.06 -12.64 14.72
CA ALA A 24 -7.70 -12.72 14.21
C ALA A 24 -6.69 -12.18 15.23
N SER A 25 -5.65 -12.96 15.49
CA SER A 25 -4.53 -12.52 16.32
C SER A 25 -3.83 -11.31 15.67
N ARG A 26 -3.06 -10.55 16.46
CA ARG A 26 -2.24 -9.48 15.91
C ARG A 26 -1.22 -9.97 14.89
N ASP A 27 -0.70 -11.17 15.04
CA ASP A 27 0.19 -11.79 14.07
C ASP A 27 -0.55 -12.09 12.76
N ASP A 28 -1.78 -12.61 12.82
CA ASP A 28 -2.59 -12.85 11.63
C ASP A 28 -2.97 -11.54 10.91
N GLN A 29 -3.32 -10.50 11.66
CA GLN A 29 -3.58 -9.16 11.12
C GLN A 29 -2.34 -8.57 10.44
N TYR A 30 -1.15 -8.74 11.06
CA TYR A 30 0.11 -8.31 10.48
C TYR A 30 0.37 -9.00 9.14
N TRP A 31 0.35 -10.33 9.13
CA TRP A 31 0.63 -11.09 7.92
C TRP A 31 -0.40 -10.88 6.83
N LEU A 32 -1.68 -10.69 7.19
CA LEU A 32 -2.71 -10.28 6.24
C LEU A 32 -2.34 -8.95 5.58
N ALA A 33 -2.08 -7.92 6.36
CA ALA A 33 -1.82 -6.57 5.84
C ALA A 33 -0.60 -6.54 4.92
N VAL A 34 0.53 -7.16 5.31
CA VAL A 34 1.76 -7.14 4.50
C VAL A 34 1.76 -8.13 3.34
N THR A 35 0.74 -8.98 3.18
CA THR A 35 0.67 -9.98 2.10
C THR A 35 -0.50 -9.73 1.14
N ALA A 36 -1.60 -9.16 1.62
CA ALA A 36 -2.77 -8.91 0.79
C ALA A 36 -2.48 -8.15 -0.52
N PRO A 37 -1.54 -7.17 -0.57
CA PRO A 37 -1.18 -6.51 -1.83
C PRO A 37 -0.61 -7.45 -2.90
N SER A 38 0.04 -8.55 -2.54
CA SER A 38 0.51 -9.54 -3.53
C SER A 38 -0.65 -10.14 -4.33
N ARG A 39 -1.82 -10.34 -3.70
CA ARG A 39 -3.04 -10.81 -4.39
C ARG A 39 -3.56 -9.79 -5.42
N ILE A 40 -3.30 -8.52 -5.20
CA ILE A 40 -3.73 -7.47 -6.14
C ILE A 40 -2.99 -7.62 -7.47
N GLY A 41 -1.70 -7.97 -7.44
CA GLY A 41 -0.95 -8.30 -8.64
C GLY A 41 -1.58 -9.46 -9.42
N ASP A 42 -1.99 -10.53 -8.73
CA ASP A 42 -2.69 -11.66 -9.34
C ASP A 42 -4.03 -11.22 -9.97
N LEU A 43 -4.79 -10.37 -9.27
CA LEU A 43 -6.07 -9.84 -9.74
C LEU A 43 -5.91 -8.97 -10.99
N ILE A 44 -4.89 -8.11 -11.02
CA ILE A 44 -4.55 -7.29 -12.21
C ILE A 44 -4.21 -8.21 -13.39
N ALA A 45 -3.36 -9.21 -13.19
CA ALA A 45 -2.96 -10.14 -14.24
C ALA A 45 -4.15 -10.92 -14.82
N MET A 46 -5.04 -11.45 -13.96
CA MET A 46 -6.27 -12.14 -14.37
C MET A 46 -7.22 -11.21 -15.13
N SER A 47 -7.43 -10.00 -14.61
CA SER A 47 -8.32 -9.01 -15.23
C SER A 47 -7.78 -8.58 -16.59
N ARG A 48 -6.48 -8.35 -16.69
CA ARG A 48 -5.80 -8.01 -17.93
C ARG A 48 -5.98 -9.10 -18.98
N ALA A 49 -5.68 -10.35 -18.63
CA ALA A 49 -5.87 -11.49 -19.56
C ALA A 49 -7.32 -11.60 -20.05
N THR A 50 -8.30 -11.37 -19.17
CA THR A 50 -9.72 -11.38 -19.52
C THR A 50 -10.09 -10.23 -20.43
N ILE A 51 -9.57 -9.02 -20.18
CA ILE A 51 -9.81 -7.84 -21.02
C ILE A 51 -9.24 -8.09 -22.42
N ASP A 52 -7.98 -8.51 -22.51
CA ASP A 52 -7.29 -8.73 -23.78
C ASP A 52 -7.98 -9.80 -24.64
N ALA A 53 -8.50 -10.85 -24.02
CA ALA A 53 -9.22 -11.92 -24.72
C ALA A 53 -10.61 -11.49 -25.23
N HIS A 54 -11.19 -10.41 -24.71
CA HIS A 54 -12.61 -10.11 -24.94
C HIS A 54 -12.89 -8.67 -25.37
N ALA A 55 -11.91 -7.78 -25.32
CA ALA A 55 -12.10 -6.39 -25.75
C ALA A 55 -12.33 -6.31 -27.28
N PRO A 56 -13.34 -5.56 -27.74
CA PRO A 56 -13.64 -5.43 -29.15
C PRO A 56 -12.48 -4.79 -29.93
N GLY A 57 -12.16 -5.36 -31.10
CA GLY A 57 -11.15 -4.78 -31.99
C GLY A 57 -9.75 -4.63 -31.40
N GLY A 58 -9.45 -5.32 -30.29
CA GLY A 58 -8.17 -5.17 -29.59
C GLY A 58 -8.06 -3.85 -28.81
N LYS A 59 -9.18 -3.19 -28.50
CA LYS A 59 -9.18 -1.95 -27.71
C LYS A 59 -8.49 -2.17 -26.37
N ARG A 60 -7.51 -1.31 -26.05
CA ARG A 60 -6.89 -1.28 -24.74
C ARG A 60 -7.86 -0.62 -23.76
N ILE A 61 -8.31 -1.37 -22.76
CA ILE A 61 -9.14 -0.88 -21.68
C ILE A 61 -8.31 -1.00 -20.38
N PRO A 62 -7.83 0.11 -19.83
CA PRO A 62 -7.06 0.10 -18.59
C PRO A 62 -7.92 -0.28 -17.38
N ILE A 63 -7.22 -0.64 -16.31
CA ILE A 63 -7.80 -0.95 -15.01
C ILE A 63 -7.68 0.28 -14.12
N SER A 64 -8.71 0.57 -13.33
CA SER A 64 -8.65 1.49 -12.21
C SER A 64 -9.08 0.80 -10.93
N PHE A 65 -8.44 1.16 -9.82
CA PHE A 65 -8.93 0.84 -8.48
C PHE A 65 -9.62 2.09 -7.96
N ASP A 66 -10.94 2.09 -7.93
CA ASP A 66 -11.73 3.22 -7.43
C ASP A 66 -12.02 3.10 -5.94
N GLU A 67 -11.82 1.92 -5.34
CA GLU A 67 -11.80 1.71 -3.90
C GLU A 67 -10.77 0.65 -3.50
N TRP A 68 -9.94 0.96 -2.52
CA TRP A 68 -9.06 0.00 -1.88
C TRP A 68 -8.69 0.45 -0.46
N ASN A 69 -8.53 -0.51 0.45
CA ASN A 69 -8.05 -0.27 1.82
C ASN A 69 -7.83 -1.58 2.58
N VAL A 70 -7.35 -1.48 3.82
CA VAL A 70 -7.39 -2.53 4.82
C VAL A 70 -8.51 -2.25 5.82
N ILE A 71 -9.29 -3.27 6.18
CA ILE A 71 -10.37 -3.14 7.13
C ILE A 71 -10.09 -4.03 8.34
N HIS A 72 -9.94 -3.40 9.49
CA HIS A 72 -9.86 -4.09 10.78
C HIS A 72 -11.28 -4.26 11.34
N ARG A 73 -11.75 -5.50 11.44
CA ARG A 73 -12.99 -5.81 12.11
C ARG A 73 -12.77 -5.74 13.62
N HIS A 74 -12.91 -4.56 14.20
CA HIS A 74 -12.98 -4.45 15.65
C HIS A 74 -14.37 -4.87 16.13
N ALA A 75 -14.46 -5.46 17.31
CA ALA A 75 -15.72 -5.84 18.00
C ALA A 75 -16.72 -4.67 18.20
N LYS A 76 -16.35 -3.47 17.80
CA LYS A 76 -17.18 -2.26 17.82
C LYS A 76 -18.09 -2.09 16.60
N TYR A 77 -17.82 -2.82 15.49
CA TYR A 77 -18.72 -2.78 14.33
C TYR A 77 -19.82 -3.82 14.52
N PRO A 78 -21.11 -3.43 14.49
CA PRO A 78 -22.18 -4.38 14.58
C PRO A 78 -22.06 -5.45 13.48
N ARG A 79 -22.29 -6.71 13.82
CA ARG A 79 -22.28 -7.87 12.89
C ARG A 79 -23.09 -7.67 11.61
N VAL A 80 -24.08 -6.78 11.69
CA VAL A 80 -24.98 -6.40 10.59
C VAL A 80 -24.22 -5.87 9.37
N ILE A 81 -23.16 -5.06 9.59
CA ILE A 81 -22.33 -4.53 8.50
C ILE A 81 -21.39 -5.63 7.96
N ALA A 82 -20.92 -6.52 8.82
CA ALA A 82 -20.02 -7.60 8.47
C ALA A 82 -20.62 -8.60 7.46
N ASN A 83 -21.94 -8.77 7.45
CA ASN A 83 -22.63 -9.73 6.57
C ASN A 83 -23.09 -9.13 5.22
N GLY A 84 -22.77 -7.87 4.94
CA GLY A 84 -23.09 -7.24 3.65
C GLY A 84 -24.58 -7.01 3.38
N ASP A 85 -25.42 -7.16 4.38
CA ASP A 85 -26.87 -6.87 4.24
C ASP A 85 -27.12 -5.37 4.42
N TRP A 86 -26.99 -4.65 3.32
CA TRP A 86 -27.22 -3.21 3.24
C TRP A 86 -28.69 -2.84 3.01
N SER A 87 -29.61 -3.82 2.98
CA SER A 87 -30.98 -3.62 2.53
C SER A 87 -31.91 -3.00 3.57
N ALA A 88 -31.52 -2.98 4.85
CA ALA A 88 -32.39 -2.46 5.91
C ALA A 88 -32.15 -0.96 6.13
N LEU A 89 -33.22 -0.16 6.06
CA LEU A 89 -33.26 1.27 6.43
C LEU A 89 -32.70 1.54 7.85
N GLU A 90 -32.72 0.53 8.71
CA GLU A 90 -32.08 0.52 10.03
C GLU A 90 -30.56 0.73 9.98
N HIS A 91 -29.91 0.35 8.88
CA HIS A 91 -28.47 0.57 8.69
C HIS A 91 -28.13 2.05 8.53
N GLN A 92 -28.94 2.81 7.81
CA GLN A 92 -28.72 4.23 7.66
C GLN A 92 -28.92 4.97 8.99
N ALA A 93 -29.93 4.57 9.78
CA ALA A 93 -30.11 5.06 11.13
C ALA A 93 -28.96 4.66 12.06
N LEU A 94 -28.42 3.43 11.91
CA LEU A 94 -27.27 2.96 12.66
C LEU A 94 -26.00 3.75 12.37
N PHE A 95 -25.72 4.05 11.08
CA PHE A 95 -24.58 4.90 10.70
C PHE A 95 -24.72 6.32 11.24
N THR A 96 -25.91 6.90 11.19
CA THR A 96 -26.18 8.22 11.76
C THR A 96 -26.04 8.20 13.27
N THR A 97 -26.63 7.21 13.94
CA THR A 97 -26.57 7.07 15.41
C THR A 97 -25.17 6.72 15.91
N LEU A 98 -24.44 5.87 15.21
CA LEU A 98 -23.04 5.56 15.55
C LEU A 98 -22.13 6.77 15.27
N GLY A 99 -22.34 7.49 14.19
CA GLY A 99 -21.64 8.74 13.90
C GLY A 99 -21.89 9.82 14.95
N GLU A 100 -23.13 9.93 15.44
CA GLU A 100 -23.50 10.89 16.48
C GLU A 100 -23.08 10.46 17.88
N GLN A 101 -23.23 9.18 18.23
CA GLN A 101 -22.89 8.67 19.56
C GLN A 101 -21.42 8.36 19.77
N MET A 102 -20.68 8.01 18.72
CA MET A 102 -19.27 7.63 18.79
C MET A 102 -18.34 8.74 18.36
N GLY A 103 -18.87 9.89 17.96
CA GLY A 103 -18.05 11.02 17.52
C GLY A 103 -17.17 10.71 16.31
N VAL A 104 -17.61 9.82 15.44
CA VAL A 104 -16.94 9.33 14.24
C VAL A 104 -16.47 7.87 14.40
N ALA A 105 -16.84 7.02 13.47
CA ALA A 105 -16.24 5.70 13.35
C ALA A 105 -14.78 5.88 12.92
N HIS A 106 -13.84 5.52 13.77
CA HIS A 106 -12.41 5.55 13.47
C HIS A 106 -11.89 4.16 13.23
N GLN A 107 -11.06 4.02 12.22
CA GLN A 107 -10.18 2.88 12.10
C GLN A 107 -8.80 3.30 12.61
N ASP A 108 -8.34 2.61 13.66
CA ASP A 108 -7.05 2.91 14.30
C ASP A 108 -5.89 2.39 13.43
N TYR A 109 -5.54 3.11 12.38
CA TYR A 109 -4.43 2.74 11.51
C TYR A 109 -3.08 2.81 12.21
N ALA A 110 -2.36 1.70 12.17
CA ALA A 110 -1.01 1.55 12.69
C ALA A 110 0.02 1.54 11.55
N LEU A 111 1.31 1.48 11.88
CA LEU A 111 2.39 1.41 10.88
C LEU A 111 2.18 0.28 9.87
N VAL A 112 1.70 -0.89 10.31
CA VAL A 112 1.43 -2.03 9.43
C VAL A 112 0.44 -1.70 8.30
N ASP A 113 -0.51 -0.79 8.54
CA ASP A 113 -1.47 -0.34 7.53
C ASP A 113 -0.81 0.62 6.54
N GLY A 114 0.12 1.44 7.01
CA GLY A 114 1.01 2.22 6.14
C GLY A 114 1.88 1.31 5.26
N LEU A 115 2.34 0.16 5.75
CA LEU A 115 3.04 -0.83 4.94
C LEU A 115 2.12 -1.47 3.90
N TYR A 116 0.86 -1.77 4.26
CA TYR A 116 -0.13 -2.23 3.28
C TYR A 116 -0.27 -1.24 2.12
N ALA A 117 -0.42 0.05 2.42
CA ALA A 117 -0.51 1.09 1.39
C ALA A 117 0.77 1.16 0.54
N ALA A 118 1.95 1.13 1.15
CA ALA A 118 3.24 1.14 0.45
C ALA A 118 3.39 -0.07 -0.49
N LEU A 119 3.03 -1.27 -0.04
CA LEU A 119 3.02 -2.49 -0.83
C LEU A 119 2.00 -2.42 -1.98
N PHE A 120 0.85 -1.82 -1.74
CA PHE A 120 -0.14 -1.59 -2.78
C PHE A 120 0.44 -0.68 -3.87
N PHE A 121 1.10 0.42 -3.51
CA PHE A 121 1.78 1.30 -4.47
C PHE A 121 2.87 0.58 -5.25
N ASN A 122 3.67 -0.27 -4.61
CA ASN A 122 4.66 -1.08 -5.32
C ASN A 122 4.01 -1.97 -6.39
N VAL A 123 2.87 -2.58 -6.08
CA VAL A 123 2.10 -3.37 -7.07
C VAL A 123 1.61 -2.48 -8.21
N LEU A 124 1.10 -1.28 -7.92
CA LEU A 124 0.65 -0.35 -8.94
C LEU A 124 1.80 0.09 -9.86
N LEU A 125 2.96 0.45 -9.28
CA LEU A 125 4.14 0.85 -10.05
C LEU A 125 4.63 -0.26 -10.98
N ARG A 126 4.64 -1.52 -10.50
CA ARG A 126 4.99 -2.68 -11.33
C ARG A 126 3.96 -2.98 -12.43
N ASN A 127 2.76 -2.41 -12.35
CA ASN A 127 1.66 -2.58 -13.31
C ASN A 127 1.20 -1.24 -13.93
N ALA A 128 2.07 -0.23 -13.95
CA ALA A 128 1.73 1.13 -14.39
C ALA A 128 1.32 1.21 -15.88
N ASP A 129 1.67 0.23 -16.69
CA ASP A 129 1.20 0.08 -18.06
C ASP A 129 -0.24 -0.43 -18.18
N HIS A 130 -0.83 -0.96 -17.10
CA HIS A 130 -2.19 -1.51 -17.09
C HIS A 130 -3.13 -0.78 -16.15
N VAL A 131 -2.62 -0.24 -15.04
CA VAL A 131 -3.39 0.48 -14.04
C VAL A 131 -3.13 1.97 -14.17
N THR A 132 -4.19 2.75 -14.44
CA THR A 132 -4.08 4.19 -14.70
C THR A 132 -4.57 5.07 -13.56
N MET A 133 -5.29 4.49 -12.60
CA MET A 133 -5.85 5.23 -11.47
C MET A 133 -6.03 4.31 -10.26
N ALA A 134 -5.79 4.83 -9.06
CA ALA A 134 -6.11 4.14 -7.81
C ALA A 134 -6.52 5.16 -6.74
N ASN A 135 -7.76 5.05 -6.27
CA ASN A 135 -8.34 5.95 -5.28
C ASN A 135 -8.53 5.18 -3.97
N GLN A 136 -7.90 5.64 -2.91
CA GLN A 136 -8.15 5.07 -1.60
C GLN A 136 -9.51 5.55 -1.07
N ALA A 137 -10.26 4.67 -0.48
CA ALA A 137 -11.46 5.00 0.25
C ALA A 137 -11.15 5.00 1.77
N GLN A 138 -11.22 6.13 2.43
CA GLN A 138 -11.66 7.48 2.08
C GLN A 138 -10.56 8.51 2.36
N LEU A 139 -10.87 9.82 2.31
CA LEU A 139 -9.87 10.85 2.60
C LEU A 139 -9.84 11.23 4.08
N VAL A 140 -11.00 11.45 4.70
CA VAL A 140 -11.12 11.98 6.07
C VAL A 140 -11.98 11.06 6.91
N ASN A 141 -11.49 10.71 8.10
CA ASN A 141 -12.16 9.86 9.11
C ASN A 141 -12.58 8.48 8.55
N LEU A 142 -13.35 7.69 9.30
CA LEU A 142 -13.73 6.31 8.94
C LEU A 142 -12.52 5.46 8.55
N PHE A 143 -12.24 5.35 7.26
CA PHE A 143 -11.11 4.65 6.65
C PHE A 143 -10.11 5.64 6.06
N GLY A 144 -10.08 6.88 6.57
CA GLY A 144 -9.42 8.00 5.92
C GLY A 144 -7.92 8.08 6.17
N LEU A 145 -7.27 8.80 5.26
CA LEU A 145 -5.87 9.19 5.40
C LEU A 145 -5.67 10.21 6.53
N ILE A 146 -6.70 11.01 6.82
CA ILE A 146 -6.64 12.11 7.79
C ILE A 146 -7.71 11.89 8.85
N GLU A 147 -7.29 11.90 10.11
CA GLU A 147 -8.18 11.88 11.25
C GLU A 147 -8.43 13.30 11.75
N THR A 148 -9.71 13.64 12.01
CA THR A 148 -10.12 14.94 12.52
C THR A 148 -10.97 14.80 13.78
N GLY A 149 -10.87 15.77 14.67
CA GLY A 149 -11.66 15.85 15.89
C GLY A 149 -11.57 17.24 16.54
N PRO A 150 -12.19 17.43 17.72
CA PRO A 150 -12.15 18.72 18.41
C PRO A 150 -10.73 19.23 18.75
N ALA A 151 -9.76 18.31 18.87
CA ALA A 151 -8.36 18.63 19.18
C ALA A 151 -7.52 19.01 17.95
N GLY A 152 -8.05 18.89 16.72
CA GLY A 152 -7.35 19.19 15.47
C GLY A 152 -7.44 18.06 14.45
N ALA A 153 -6.35 17.87 13.69
CA ALA A 153 -6.24 16.80 12.69
C ALA A 153 -4.83 16.22 12.70
N TYR A 154 -4.70 14.95 12.27
CA TYR A 154 -3.41 14.31 12.02
C TYR A 154 -3.50 13.35 10.83
N GLY A 155 -2.34 13.10 10.19
CA GLY A 155 -2.21 12.08 9.15
C GLY A 155 -2.07 10.69 9.76
N THR A 156 -2.76 9.69 9.21
CA THR A 156 -2.60 8.28 9.60
C THR A 156 -1.30 7.70 9.02
N ALA A 157 -0.97 6.46 9.37
CA ALA A 157 0.17 5.76 8.76
C ALA A 157 0.04 5.66 7.23
N GLU A 158 -1.17 5.47 6.72
CA GLU A 158 -1.45 5.43 5.29
C GLU A 158 -1.24 6.80 4.63
N TYR A 159 -1.61 7.91 5.29
CA TYR A 159 -1.28 9.26 4.82
C TYR A 159 0.22 9.43 4.58
N HIS A 160 1.03 8.98 5.52
CA HIS A 160 2.48 9.09 5.40
C HIS A 160 3.05 8.16 4.32
N ALA A 161 2.45 6.99 4.08
CA ALA A 161 2.80 6.15 2.94
C ALA A 161 2.44 6.83 1.61
N PHE A 162 1.25 7.42 1.47
CA PHE A 162 0.88 8.22 0.31
C PHE A 162 1.87 9.35 0.05
N ARG A 163 2.16 10.13 1.09
CA ARG A 163 3.10 11.24 1.01
C ARG A 163 4.48 10.77 0.54
N LEU A 164 4.99 9.67 1.11
CA LEU A 164 6.28 9.10 0.72
C LEU A 164 6.32 8.81 -0.79
N TYR A 165 5.28 8.15 -1.34
CA TYR A 165 5.27 7.79 -2.76
C TYR A 165 5.00 8.99 -3.68
N VAL A 166 4.15 9.93 -3.28
CA VAL A 166 3.86 11.13 -4.09
C VAL A 166 5.06 12.05 -4.17
N GLU A 167 5.78 12.24 -3.06
CA GLU A 167 6.94 13.12 -3.00
C GLU A 167 8.22 12.48 -3.57
N GLN A 168 8.31 11.15 -3.51
CA GLN A 168 9.54 10.40 -3.80
C GLN A 168 9.38 9.42 -4.96
N SER A 169 8.73 9.82 -6.04
CA SER A 169 8.62 9.02 -7.27
C SER A 169 8.96 9.84 -8.50
N GLY A 170 9.59 9.18 -9.45
CA GLY A 170 9.80 9.72 -10.80
C GLY A 170 8.64 9.40 -11.74
N PRO A 171 8.60 10.04 -12.92
CA PRO A 171 7.50 9.93 -13.88
C PRO A 171 7.41 8.56 -14.58
N THR A 172 8.44 7.73 -14.50
CA THR A 172 8.49 6.45 -15.25
C THR A 172 8.82 5.31 -14.31
N ALA A 173 7.95 4.31 -14.25
CA ALA A 173 8.23 3.05 -13.55
C ALA A 173 9.26 2.22 -14.33
N VAL A 174 10.17 1.57 -13.61
CA VAL A 174 11.20 0.71 -14.19
C VAL A 174 11.21 -0.67 -13.55
N ALA A 175 11.60 -1.68 -14.33
CA ALA A 175 11.64 -3.04 -13.84
C ALA A 175 12.77 -3.22 -12.81
N VAL A 176 12.48 -3.98 -11.75
CA VAL A 176 13.44 -4.34 -10.71
C VAL A 176 13.50 -5.85 -10.58
N ARG A 177 14.70 -6.40 -10.45
CA ARG A 177 14.90 -7.79 -10.04
C ARG A 177 15.28 -7.81 -8.56
N VAL A 178 14.55 -8.61 -7.79
CA VAL A 178 14.77 -8.74 -6.35
C VAL A 178 15.10 -10.20 -6.03
N ASP A 179 16.14 -10.41 -5.24
CA ASP A 179 16.47 -11.67 -4.59
C ASP A 179 16.38 -11.43 -3.08
N SER A 180 15.45 -12.10 -2.43
CA SER A 180 15.09 -11.90 -1.02
C SER A 180 14.77 -13.22 -0.35
N PRO A 181 15.11 -13.40 0.92
CA PRO A 181 14.52 -14.46 1.72
C PRO A 181 12.99 -14.40 1.68
N THR A 182 12.35 -15.53 1.79
CA THR A 182 10.89 -15.66 1.65
C THR A 182 10.24 -16.19 2.92
N PHE A 183 8.93 -15.98 3.04
CA PHE A 183 8.09 -16.53 4.10
C PHE A 183 6.82 -17.16 3.54
N GLU A 184 6.12 -17.88 4.39
CA GLU A 184 4.84 -18.48 4.09
C GLU A 184 3.75 -17.89 4.98
N VAL A 185 2.55 -17.72 4.43
CA VAL A 185 1.37 -17.23 5.16
C VAL A 185 0.25 -18.25 5.03
N ARG A 186 -0.34 -18.62 6.16
CA ARG A 186 -1.58 -19.41 6.18
C ARG A 186 -2.77 -18.57 5.72
N ALA A 187 -3.82 -19.24 5.27
CA ALA A 187 -5.07 -18.53 4.97
C ALA A 187 -5.56 -17.79 6.22
N THR A 188 -5.92 -16.51 6.03
CA THR A 188 -6.33 -15.61 7.12
C THR A 188 -7.30 -14.55 6.59
N GLY A 189 -8.45 -14.38 7.24
CA GLY A 189 -9.48 -13.47 6.73
C GLY A 189 -9.86 -13.79 5.28
N ASN A 190 -9.81 -12.80 4.42
CA ASN A 190 -10.06 -12.99 2.99
C ASN A 190 -8.79 -13.26 2.15
N LEU A 191 -7.65 -13.50 2.80
CA LEU A 191 -6.38 -13.86 2.14
C LEU A 191 -6.23 -15.39 2.10
N PRO A 192 -6.08 -16.01 0.90
CA PRO A 192 -5.71 -17.43 0.81
C PRO A 192 -4.27 -17.66 1.28
N ALA A 193 -3.94 -18.88 1.65
CA ALA A 193 -2.56 -19.26 1.98
C ALA A 193 -1.62 -18.93 0.81
N ARG A 194 -0.43 -18.43 1.13
CA ARG A 194 0.60 -18.08 0.15
C ARG A 194 1.96 -18.62 0.59
N GLN A 195 2.76 -18.98 -0.41
CA GLN A 195 4.12 -19.49 -0.21
C GLN A 195 5.12 -18.69 -1.04
N GLY A 196 6.35 -18.59 -0.56
CA GLY A 196 7.41 -17.92 -1.27
C GLY A 196 7.25 -16.40 -1.35
N GLU A 197 6.52 -15.78 -0.41
CA GLU A 197 6.39 -14.33 -0.32
C GLU A 197 7.74 -13.70 0.08
N PRO A 198 8.30 -12.77 -0.68
CA PRO A 198 9.58 -12.17 -0.34
C PRO A 198 9.44 -11.25 0.88
N TYR A 199 10.44 -11.23 1.76
CA TYR A 199 10.48 -10.25 2.85
C TYR A 199 10.67 -8.82 2.33
N LEU A 200 11.46 -8.65 1.26
CA LEU A 200 11.61 -7.35 0.61
C LEU A 200 10.75 -7.28 -0.64
N ASP A 201 9.80 -6.34 -0.63
CA ASP A 201 9.04 -5.96 -1.82
C ASP A 201 9.60 -4.65 -2.37
N VAL A 202 9.92 -4.62 -3.66
CA VAL A 202 10.60 -3.48 -4.28
C VAL A 202 9.92 -3.08 -5.58
N ALA A 203 9.74 -1.78 -5.76
CA ALA A 203 9.43 -1.15 -7.04
C ALA A 203 10.43 -0.02 -7.30
N ALA A 204 10.51 0.45 -8.53
CA ALA A 204 11.38 1.58 -8.84
C ALA A 204 10.73 2.53 -9.84
N THR A 205 11.10 3.80 -9.72
CA THR A 205 10.75 4.85 -10.68
C THR A 205 11.99 5.69 -11.02
N GLN A 206 11.97 6.31 -12.19
CA GLN A 206 13.09 7.15 -12.63
C GLN A 206 12.63 8.47 -13.24
N ASP A 207 13.49 9.46 -13.17
CA ASP A 207 13.47 10.69 -13.95
C ASP A 207 14.82 10.80 -14.70
N ILE A 208 14.80 10.49 -15.99
CA ILE A 208 16.00 10.46 -16.82
C ILE A 208 16.58 11.86 -16.97
N GLU A 209 15.75 12.90 -17.11
CA GLU A 209 16.18 14.28 -17.30
C GLU A 209 16.92 14.80 -16.06
N ARG A 210 16.45 14.43 -14.86
CA ARG A 210 17.08 14.78 -13.59
C ARG A 210 18.16 13.80 -13.15
N ARG A 211 18.32 12.69 -13.87
CA ARG A 211 19.23 11.58 -13.52
C ARG A 211 18.94 11.01 -12.14
N LYS A 212 17.65 10.91 -11.80
CA LYS A 212 17.21 10.38 -10.52
C LYS A 212 16.54 9.02 -10.66
N LEU A 213 16.83 8.17 -9.71
CA LEU A 213 16.21 6.85 -9.53
C LEU A 213 15.70 6.75 -8.10
N TRP A 214 14.47 6.31 -7.93
CA TRP A 214 13.90 6.00 -6.62
C TRP A 214 13.65 4.51 -6.52
N LEU A 215 14.15 3.88 -5.46
CA LEU A 215 13.85 2.51 -5.10
C LEU A 215 12.89 2.52 -3.91
N HIS A 216 11.68 2.04 -4.12
CA HIS A 216 10.67 1.89 -3.08
C HIS A 216 10.78 0.49 -2.48
N VAL A 217 11.28 0.39 -1.26
CA VAL A 217 11.59 -0.87 -0.59
C VAL A 217 10.72 -1.01 0.65
N VAL A 218 9.92 -2.07 0.70
CA VAL A 218 9.17 -2.42 1.91
C VAL A 218 9.79 -3.67 2.53
N ASN A 219 10.31 -3.52 3.76
CA ASN A 219 10.74 -4.66 4.56
C ASN A 219 9.55 -5.20 5.38
N ARG A 220 9.05 -6.36 4.97
CA ARG A 220 7.91 -7.05 5.58
C ARG A 220 8.29 -7.88 6.80
N HIS A 221 9.60 -7.99 7.14
CA HIS A 221 9.99 -8.72 8.33
C HIS A 221 9.63 -7.91 9.59
N PRO A 222 8.86 -8.48 10.56
CA PRO A 222 8.33 -7.70 11.67
C PRO A 222 9.40 -7.23 12.69
N ARG A 223 10.59 -7.85 12.68
CA ARG A 223 11.62 -7.66 13.74
C ARG A 223 13.05 -7.54 13.23
N GLU A 224 13.34 -7.94 11.98
CA GLU A 224 14.71 -7.99 11.47
C GLU A 224 14.91 -6.98 10.36
N GLU A 225 16.00 -6.26 10.45
CA GLU A 225 16.52 -5.47 9.35
C GLU A 225 17.15 -6.39 8.29
N ILE A 226 17.12 -5.96 7.04
CA ILE A 226 17.66 -6.72 5.92
C ILE A 226 18.68 -5.89 5.18
N ALA A 227 19.91 -6.40 5.10
CA ALA A 227 20.99 -5.80 4.33
C ALA A 227 20.93 -6.27 2.86
N VAL A 228 21.01 -5.33 1.93
CA VAL A 228 20.83 -5.54 0.49
C VAL A 228 22.00 -4.95 -0.29
N ARG A 229 22.47 -5.66 -1.29
CA ARG A 229 23.33 -5.09 -2.33
C ARG A 229 22.45 -4.54 -3.44
N ILE A 230 22.70 -3.30 -3.84
CA ILE A 230 21.93 -2.61 -4.86
C ILE A 230 22.87 -2.39 -6.06
N ASP A 231 22.43 -2.84 -7.23
CA ASP A 231 23.10 -2.60 -8.50
C ASP A 231 22.12 -1.86 -9.42
N VAL A 232 22.49 -0.65 -9.81
CA VAL A 232 21.70 0.18 -10.73
C VAL A 232 22.33 0.31 -12.10
N GLY A 233 23.48 -0.38 -12.34
CA GLY A 233 24.19 -0.33 -13.61
C GLY A 233 24.82 1.02 -13.94
N ALA A 234 24.88 1.95 -13.00
CA ALA A 234 25.45 3.30 -13.15
C ALA A 234 26.13 3.75 -11.85
N GLY A 235 27.04 4.72 -11.96
CA GLY A 235 27.62 5.36 -10.77
C GLY A 235 26.57 6.15 -10.00
N ILE A 236 26.65 6.15 -8.68
CA ILE A 236 25.79 6.92 -7.78
C ILE A 236 26.62 8.06 -7.21
N THR A 237 26.13 9.30 -7.29
CA THR A 237 26.80 10.49 -6.77
C THR A 237 26.21 10.99 -5.46
N GLU A 238 24.92 10.70 -5.21
CA GLU A 238 24.20 11.09 -4.00
C GLU A 238 23.12 10.06 -3.70
N ALA A 239 22.89 9.81 -2.43
CA ALA A 239 21.80 8.96 -1.95
C ALA A 239 21.08 9.62 -0.75
N VAL A 240 19.75 9.64 -0.81
CA VAL A 240 18.89 10.10 0.28
C VAL A 240 17.93 8.98 0.63
N HIS A 241 17.89 8.60 1.91
CA HIS A 241 16.96 7.61 2.43
C HIS A 241 15.78 8.29 3.09
N HIS A 242 14.61 8.13 2.50
CA HIS A 242 13.32 8.53 3.06
C HIS A 242 12.69 7.29 3.70
N LEU A 243 12.43 7.35 4.99
CA LEU A 243 12.00 6.21 5.79
C LEU A 243 10.66 6.50 6.46
N LEU A 244 9.67 5.66 6.21
CA LEU A 244 8.46 5.50 6.99
C LEU A 244 8.65 4.31 7.93
N GLY A 245 8.73 4.58 9.23
CA GLY A 245 8.95 3.59 10.26
C GLY A 245 8.39 4.03 11.60
N GLY A 246 8.52 3.18 12.61
CA GLY A 246 8.05 3.45 13.96
C GLY A 246 8.70 2.52 14.99
N ARG A 247 8.23 2.58 16.23
CA ARG A 247 8.71 1.71 17.32
C ARG A 247 8.29 0.24 17.18
N GLY A 248 7.47 -0.08 16.19
CA GLY A 248 6.99 -1.42 15.87
C GLY A 248 5.72 -1.36 15.02
N PRO A 249 5.22 -2.50 14.53
CA PRO A 249 4.14 -2.56 13.55
C PRO A 249 2.83 -1.93 14.02
N TRP A 250 2.62 -1.85 15.34
CA TRP A 250 1.41 -1.32 15.97
C TRP A 250 1.57 0.11 16.49
N THR A 251 2.65 0.82 16.16
CA THR A 251 2.80 2.26 16.40
C THR A 251 1.70 3.00 15.65
N ARG A 252 1.13 4.06 16.25
CA ARG A 252 0.02 4.85 15.70
C ARG A 252 0.24 6.33 15.94
N ASN A 253 -0.25 7.14 15.01
CA ASN A 253 -0.46 8.56 15.25
C ASN A 253 -1.74 8.77 16.06
N SER A 254 -1.79 9.87 16.80
CA SER A 254 -2.94 10.25 17.61
C SER A 254 -2.99 11.76 17.78
N PHE A 255 -4.08 12.31 18.34
CA PHE A 255 -4.16 13.74 18.65
C PHE A 255 -3.13 14.22 19.66
N THR A 256 -2.58 13.33 20.49
CA THR A 256 -1.54 13.66 21.48
C THR A 256 -0.12 13.36 21.00
N ASP A 257 0.03 12.54 19.97
CA ASP A 257 1.31 12.19 19.33
C ASP A 257 1.09 12.04 17.83
N PRO A 258 0.91 13.16 17.10
CA PRO A 258 0.51 13.14 15.69
C PRO A 258 1.63 12.73 14.74
N GLU A 259 2.86 12.61 15.24
CA GLU A 259 4.07 12.27 14.48
C GLU A 259 4.80 11.05 15.03
N ALA A 260 4.13 10.19 15.82
CA ALA A 260 4.69 8.90 16.24
C ALA A 260 5.11 8.03 15.05
N ILE A 261 4.45 8.23 13.91
CA ILE A 261 4.80 7.75 12.57
C ILE A 261 4.90 8.97 11.67
N ALA A 262 6.07 9.17 11.09
CA ALA A 262 6.31 10.20 10.09
C ALA A 262 7.40 9.74 9.12
N VAL A 263 7.49 10.39 7.97
CA VAL A 263 8.61 10.15 7.04
C VAL A 263 9.80 10.97 7.50
N SER A 264 10.92 10.29 7.78
CA SER A 264 12.21 10.90 8.03
C SER A 264 13.10 10.82 6.80
N SER A 265 14.01 11.78 6.62
CA SER A 265 14.94 11.82 5.48
C SER A 265 16.37 11.97 5.97
N THR A 266 17.28 11.15 5.44
CA THR A 266 18.67 11.13 5.82
C THR A 266 19.56 11.04 4.57
N HIS A 267 20.50 11.96 4.42
CA HIS A 267 21.57 11.82 3.43
C HIS A 267 22.52 10.70 3.84
N LEU A 268 22.86 9.84 2.90
CA LEU A 268 23.73 8.70 3.14
C LEU A 268 25.12 8.95 2.57
N ASP A 269 26.15 8.61 3.34
CA ASP A 269 27.52 8.51 2.85
C ASP A 269 27.75 7.22 2.05
N TRP A 270 26.72 6.79 1.31
CA TRP A 270 26.71 5.56 0.51
C TRP A 270 26.53 5.89 -0.97
N VAL A 271 27.47 5.43 -1.78
CA VAL A 271 27.53 5.68 -3.23
C VAL A 271 27.52 4.38 -4.03
N GLY A 272 26.76 3.39 -3.59
CA GLY A 272 26.65 2.10 -4.26
C GLY A 272 27.66 1.04 -3.80
N ALA A 273 28.58 1.37 -2.90
CA ALA A 273 29.57 0.43 -2.38
C ALA A 273 29.08 -0.28 -1.12
N GLY A 274 29.04 -1.62 -1.16
CA GLY A 274 28.60 -2.44 -0.03
C GLY A 274 27.08 -2.54 0.14
N PRO A 275 26.62 -3.27 1.15
CA PRO A 275 25.21 -3.42 1.43
C PRO A 275 24.61 -2.17 2.11
N LEU A 276 23.35 -1.89 1.81
CA LEU A 276 22.51 -0.93 2.54
C LEU A 276 21.46 -1.70 3.34
N THR A 277 21.22 -1.27 4.56
CA THR A 277 20.28 -1.95 5.48
C THR A 277 18.93 -1.24 5.50
N PHE A 278 17.86 -2.00 5.34
CA PHE A 278 16.47 -1.54 5.47
C PHE A 278 15.88 -2.03 6.80
N PRO A 279 15.42 -1.12 7.67
CA PRO A 279 14.90 -1.48 8.98
C PRO A 279 13.72 -2.46 8.91
N ALA A 280 13.51 -3.21 9.97
CA ALA A 280 12.34 -4.07 10.12
C ALA A 280 11.04 -3.27 10.04
N CYS A 281 9.97 -3.88 9.50
CA CYS A 281 8.64 -3.29 9.50
C CYS A 281 8.66 -1.83 9.03
N SER A 282 9.18 -1.59 7.82
CA SER A 282 9.38 -0.23 7.29
C SER A 282 9.08 -0.13 5.80
N ALA A 283 8.73 1.06 5.36
CA ALA A 283 8.70 1.42 3.95
C ALA A 283 9.72 2.53 3.70
N SER A 284 10.54 2.34 2.69
CA SER A 284 11.64 3.22 2.32
C SER A 284 11.49 3.68 0.89
N SER A 285 11.84 4.94 0.61
CA SER A 285 12.21 5.38 -0.73
C SER A 285 13.66 5.82 -0.72
N LEU A 286 14.49 5.12 -1.46
CA LEU A 286 15.89 5.48 -1.64
C LEU A 286 16.01 6.31 -2.92
N GLU A 287 16.22 7.61 -2.76
CA GLU A 287 16.47 8.53 -3.86
C GLU A 287 17.95 8.52 -4.21
N LEU A 288 18.27 8.19 -5.45
CA LEU A 288 19.63 8.12 -5.98
C LEU A 288 19.81 9.14 -7.09
N THR A 289 20.89 9.94 -7.01
CA THR A 289 21.38 10.75 -8.13
C THR A 289 22.45 9.98 -8.88
N LEU A 290 22.24 9.75 -10.18
CA LEU A 290 23.14 8.96 -11.01
C LEU A 290 24.23 9.87 -11.62
N ALA A 291 25.44 9.31 -11.76
CA ALA A 291 26.54 9.97 -12.44
C ALA A 291 26.21 10.25 -13.91
N GLU A 292 26.97 11.15 -14.51
CA GLU A 292 26.93 11.31 -15.97
C GLU A 292 27.49 10.03 -16.64
N PRO A 293 26.88 9.64 -17.78
CA PRO A 293 27.32 8.47 -18.52
C PRO A 293 28.75 8.59 -19.08
#